data_1f32e249cba8d11f2deaa58311520f81
#
_entry.id   1f32e249cba8d11f2deaa58311520f81
#
_cell.length_a   1.000
_cell.length_b   1.000
_cell.length_c   1.000
_cell.angle_alpha   90.00
_cell.angle_beta   90.00
_cell.angle_gamma   90.00
#
_symmetry.space_group_name_H-M   'P 1'
#
loop_
_entity.id
_entity.type
_entity.pdbx_description
1 polymer ?
#
loop_
_entity_poly.entity_id
_entity_poly.type
_entity_poly.pdbx_seq_one_letter_code
_entity_poly.pdbx_strand_id
1 'polypeptide(L)'
;MHSKHPLKLTNTLTRSKDLFVPEDPSNVRMYVCGPTVYDFAHIGNARPVIVFDVLFRLLRHLYGAEHVTYVRNITDVDDKINARALRDYPDLPLNEAIARVTKKTADQFHADVKALGCLSYASQKNCERSAFYPRGALCPVGASRGHHASSFSPSS
;
A
#
# COMPACT_ATOMS: atom_id res chain seq x y z
N MET A 1 -19.47 25.17 -2.00
CA MET A 1 -18.48 26.27 -2.17
C MET A 1 -17.53 25.87 -3.28
N HIS A 2 -17.59 26.51 -4.45
CA HIS A 2 -16.62 26.28 -5.53
C HIS A 2 -15.32 26.93 -5.14
N SER A 3 -14.26 26.13 -4.98
CA SER A 3 -12.92 26.64 -4.74
C SER A 3 -12.51 27.58 -5.88
N LYS A 4 -12.01 28.78 -5.55
CA LYS A 4 -11.46 29.74 -6.53
C LYS A 4 -10.26 29.19 -7.31
N HIS A 5 -9.68 28.08 -6.85
CA HIS A 5 -8.53 27.44 -7.47
C HIS A 5 -8.79 25.92 -7.61
N PRO A 6 -9.18 25.45 -8.82
CA PRO A 6 -9.43 24.05 -9.06
C PRO A 6 -8.13 23.25 -8.91
N LEU A 7 -8.22 22.09 -8.22
CA LEU A 7 -7.08 21.18 -8.07
C LEU A 7 -6.73 20.58 -9.44
N LYS A 8 -5.46 20.70 -9.82
CA LYS A 8 -4.91 20.05 -11.01
C LYS A 8 -3.79 19.11 -10.61
N LEU A 9 -3.82 17.90 -11.13
CA LEU A 9 -2.79 16.88 -10.88
C LEU A 9 -2.12 16.50 -12.20
N THR A 10 -0.83 16.19 -12.14
CA THR A 10 -0.13 15.64 -13.30
C THR A 10 -0.59 14.21 -13.53
N ASN A 11 -1.16 13.95 -14.69
CA ASN A 11 -1.59 12.65 -15.14
C ASN A 11 -0.52 12.06 -16.07
N THR A 12 0.11 10.96 -15.67
CA THR A 12 1.17 10.32 -16.46
C THR A 12 0.66 9.64 -17.73
N LEU A 13 -0.64 9.29 -17.77
CA LEU A 13 -1.27 8.71 -18.95
C LEU A 13 -1.41 9.75 -20.06
N THR A 14 -1.92 10.94 -19.72
CA THR A 14 -2.11 12.06 -20.67
C THR A 14 -0.85 12.93 -20.80
N ARG A 15 0.12 12.79 -19.90
CA ARG A 15 1.34 13.62 -19.77
C ARG A 15 1.04 15.11 -19.60
N SER A 16 -0.11 15.45 -19.05
CA SER A 16 -0.59 16.81 -18.83
C SER A 16 -1.03 17.03 -17.39
N LYS A 17 -1.22 18.30 -17.01
CA LYS A 17 -1.88 18.68 -15.77
C LYS A 17 -3.37 18.75 -16.01
N ASP A 18 -4.10 17.73 -15.56
CA ASP A 18 -5.53 17.60 -15.74
C ASP A 18 -6.26 18.09 -14.49
N LEU A 19 -7.46 18.62 -14.70
CA LEU A 19 -8.37 18.95 -13.60
C LEU A 19 -8.72 17.66 -12.85
N PHE A 20 -8.52 17.67 -11.53
CA PHE A 20 -8.95 16.55 -10.70
C PHE A 20 -10.44 16.63 -10.48
N VAL A 21 -11.15 15.64 -10.99
CA VAL A 21 -12.58 15.43 -10.77
C VAL A 21 -12.76 14.04 -10.16
N PRO A 22 -13.16 13.92 -8.89
CA PRO A 22 -13.42 12.62 -8.30
C PRO A 22 -14.66 11.99 -8.95
N GLU A 23 -14.65 10.68 -9.07
CA GLU A 23 -15.81 9.90 -9.57
C GLU A 23 -17.03 10.11 -8.66
N ASP A 24 -16.81 10.16 -7.34
CA ASP A 24 -17.81 10.48 -6.34
C ASP A 24 -17.23 11.46 -5.31
N PRO A 25 -17.68 12.72 -5.27
CA PRO A 25 -17.22 13.72 -4.31
C PRO A 25 -17.52 13.39 -2.85
N SER A 26 -18.49 12.53 -2.58
CA SER A 26 -18.84 12.05 -1.23
C SER A 26 -17.99 10.84 -0.79
N ASN A 27 -17.20 10.27 -1.71
CA ASN A 27 -16.36 9.11 -1.46
C ASN A 27 -15.07 9.15 -2.30
N VAL A 28 -14.23 10.14 -2.05
CA VAL A 28 -12.94 10.32 -2.73
C VAL A 28 -11.95 9.27 -2.21
N ARG A 29 -11.45 8.44 -3.10
CA ARG A 29 -10.56 7.34 -2.74
C ARG A 29 -9.17 7.54 -3.32
N MET A 30 -8.16 7.40 -2.47
CA MET A 30 -6.76 7.51 -2.83
C MET A 30 -6.02 6.22 -2.48
N TYR A 31 -5.40 5.59 -3.47
CA TYR A 31 -4.54 4.42 -3.29
C TYR A 31 -3.11 4.74 -3.69
N VAL A 32 -2.16 4.41 -2.82
CA VAL A 32 -0.74 4.64 -3.06
C VAL A 32 0.05 3.39 -2.75
N CYS A 33 1.01 3.06 -3.63
CA CYS A 33 1.95 1.98 -3.37
C CYS A 33 2.77 2.26 -2.12
N GLY A 34 2.87 1.26 -1.25
CA GLY A 34 3.66 1.30 -0.03
C GLY A 34 5.00 0.58 -0.17
N PRO A 35 5.75 0.48 0.92
CA PRO A 35 7.05 -0.17 0.92
C PRO A 35 6.94 -1.69 0.88
N THR A 36 8.02 -2.33 0.38
CA THR A 36 8.29 -3.74 0.63
C THR A 36 9.07 -3.85 1.95
N VAL A 37 8.51 -4.57 2.91
CA VAL A 37 9.03 -4.60 4.30
C VAL A 37 10.12 -5.67 4.51
N TYR A 38 11.09 -5.72 3.61
CA TYR A 38 12.26 -6.59 3.76
C TYR A 38 13.36 -5.95 4.63
N ASP A 39 13.40 -4.61 4.71
CA ASP A 39 14.38 -3.86 5.50
C ASP A 39 13.78 -2.54 6.00
N PHE A 40 14.52 -1.84 6.89
CA PHE A 40 14.13 -0.53 7.36
C PHE A 40 14.06 0.48 6.21
N ALA A 41 13.08 1.39 6.31
CA ALA A 41 12.90 2.41 5.30
C ALA A 41 14.10 3.39 5.30
N HIS A 42 14.61 3.68 4.11
CA HIS A 42 15.59 4.74 3.90
C HIS A 42 14.88 6.10 3.84
N ILE A 43 15.58 7.18 4.20
CA ILE A 43 15.02 8.55 4.13
C ILE A 43 14.42 8.90 2.75
N GLY A 44 14.96 8.34 1.68
CA GLY A 44 14.40 8.48 0.33
C GLY A 44 12.97 7.94 0.19
N ASN A 45 12.59 6.97 1.02
CA ASN A 45 11.23 6.43 1.05
C ASN A 45 10.23 7.39 1.74
N ALA A 46 10.71 8.36 2.53
CA ALA A 46 9.88 9.35 3.18
C ALA A 46 9.24 10.33 2.19
N ARG A 47 9.95 10.66 1.10
CA ARG A 47 9.46 11.61 0.09
C ARG A 47 8.07 11.26 -0.46
N PRO A 48 7.82 10.08 -1.03
CA PRO A 48 6.48 9.74 -1.50
C PRO A 48 5.44 9.70 -0.37
N VAL A 49 5.85 9.31 0.85
CA VAL A 49 4.94 9.30 2.00
C VAL A 49 4.46 10.71 2.31
N ILE A 50 5.38 11.69 2.44
CA ILE A 50 5.07 13.09 2.74
C ILE A 50 4.27 13.74 1.61
N VAL A 51 4.67 13.53 0.35
CA VAL A 51 3.97 14.12 -0.80
C VAL A 51 2.51 13.67 -0.87
N PHE A 52 2.25 12.38 -0.67
CA PHE A 52 0.89 11.86 -0.68
C PHE A 52 0.11 12.22 0.59
N ASP A 53 0.77 12.43 1.74
CA ASP A 53 0.12 12.96 2.94
C ASP A 53 -0.36 14.41 2.71
N VAL A 54 0.45 15.24 2.05
CA VAL A 54 0.04 16.61 1.67
C VAL A 54 -1.17 16.57 0.75
N LEU A 55 -1.17 15.70 -0.27
CA LEU A 55 -2.33 15.51 -1.15
C LEU A 55 -3.56 15.02 -0.37
N PHE A 56 -3.39 14.07 0.54
CA PHE A 56 -4.47 13.57 1.38
C PHE A 56 -5.10 14.68 2.24
N ARG A 57 -4.28 15.52 2.87
CA ARG A 57 -4.76 16.68 3.64
C ARG A 57 -5.49 17.68 2.76
N LEU A 58 -5.00 17.94 1.56
CA LEU A 58 -5.64 18.82 0.61
C LEU A 58 -7.01 18.28 0.15
N LEU A 59 -7.09 17.00 -0.16
CA LEU A 59 -8.36 16.37 -0.53
C LEU A 59 -9.37 16.44 0.63
N ARG A 60 -8.94 16.17 1.86
CA ARG A 60 -9.79 16.32 3.05
C ARG A 60 -10.28 17.74 3.27
N HIS A 61 -9.45 18.73 2.96
CA HIS A 61 -9.85 20.14 3.02
C HIS A 61 -10.89 20.49 1.95
N LEU A 62 -10.77 19.94 0.75
CA LEU A 62 -11.64 20.25 -0.39
C LEU A 62 -12.99 19.52 -0.34
N TYR A 63 -13.00 18.27 0.13
CA TYR A 63 -14.15 17.37 0.05
C TYR A 63 -14.76 17.00 1.41
N GLY A 64 -14.09 17.35 2.51
CA GLY A 64 -14.46 16.91 3.86
C GLY A 64 -13.63 15.72 4.32
N ALA A 65 -13.29 15.71 5.60
CA ALA A 65 -12.39 14.70 6.17
C ALA A 65 -13.00 13.28 6.15
N GLU A 66 -14.31 13.20 6.30
CA GLU A 66 -15.12 11.98 6.30
C GLU A 66 -15.36 11.40 4.90
N HIS A 67 -15.18 12.22 3.86
CA HIS A 67 -15.39 11.83 2.47
C HIS A 67 -14.13 11.35 1.76
N VAL A 68 -12.97 11.34 2.45
CA VAL A 68 -11.70 10.96 1.82
C VAL A 68 -11.11 9.74 2.49
N THR A 69 -10.98 8.67 1.73
CA THR A 69 -10.31 7.43 2.16
C THR A 69 -8.95 7.30 1.52
N TYR A 70 -7.91 7.15 2.34
CA TYR A 70 -6.55 6.89 1.88
C TYR A 70 -6.11 5.49 2.28
N VAL A 71 -5.68 4.72 1.31
CA VAL A 71 -5.14 3.37 1.48
C VAL A 71 -3.73 3.28 0.91
N ARG A 72 -2.86 2.63 1.65
CA ARG A 72 -1.52 2.26 1.21
C ARG A 72 -1.29 0.78 1.47
N ASN A 73 -0.78 0.05 0.48
CA ASN A 73 -0.38 -1.33 0.70
C ASN A 73 0.94 -1.41 1.48
N ILE A 74 1.16 -2.55 2.11
CA ILE A 74 2.48 -2.99 2.58
C ILE A 74 2.74 -4.34 1.90
N THR A 75 3.83 -4.42 1.14
CA THR A 75 4.24 -5.67 0.49
C THR A 75 5.05 -6.49 1.48
N ASP A 76 4.48 -7.60 1.91
CA ASP A 76 5.04 -8.54 2.88
C ASP A 76 5.40 -9.90 2.26
N VAL A 77 5.36 -10.00 0.93
CA VAL A 77 5.76 -11.17 0.14
C VAL A 77 6.71 -10.72 -0.95
N ASP A 78 7.99 -11.12 -0.85
CA ASP A 78 9.06 -10.79 -1.82
C ASP A 78 10.25 -11.74 -1.57
N ASP A 79 11.02 -12.06 -2.60
CA ASP A 79 12.20 -12.91 -2.48
C ASP A 79 13.24 -12.34 -1.51
N LYS A 80 13.35 -11.01 -1.42
CA LYS A 80 14.24 -10.33 -0.47
C LYS A 80 13.81 -10.53 0.97
N ILE A 81 12.50 -10.64 1.23
CA ILE A 81 11.95 -10.96 2.55
C ILE A 81 12.37 -12.38 2.94
N ASN A 82 12.22 -13.34 2.01
CA ASN A 82 12.60 -14.74 2.23
C ASN A 82 14.11 -14.85 2.54
N ALA A 83 14.95 -14.19 1.73
CA ALA A 83 16.40 -14.18 1.94
C ALA A 83 16.78 -13.55 3.28
N ARG A 84 16.12 -12.45 3.67
CA ARG A 84 16.32 -11.78 4.95
C ARG A 84 15.90 -12.68 6.13
N ALA A 85 14.76 -13.32 6.02
CA ALA A 85 14.22 -14.21 7.05
C ALA A 85 15.16 -15.39 7.33
N LEU A 86 15.66 -16.05 6.29
CA LEU A 86 16.62 -17.15 6.40
C LEU A 86 17.95 -16.72 7.03
N ARG A 87 18.40 -15.51 6.70
CA ARG A 87 19.64 -14.97 7.26
C ARG A 87 19.52 -14.60 8.73
N ASP A 88 18.43 -13.91 9.11
CA ASP A 88 18.27 -13.32 10.44
C ASP A 88 17.68 -14.31 11.45
N TYR A 89 17.01 -15.36 10.98
CA TYR A 89 16.36 -16.40 11.81
C TYR A 89 16.54 -17.80 11.22
N PRO A 90 17.79 -18.31 11.12
CA PRO A 90 18.09 -19.59 10.46
C PRO A 90 17.45 -20.80 11.18
N ASP A 91 17.21 -20.69 12.49
CA ASP A 91 16.69 -21.77 13.32
C ASP A 91 15.15 -21.84 13.36
N LEU A 92 14.46 -20.90 12.70
CA LEU A 92 13.00 -20.85 12.68
C LEU A 92 12.43 -21.43 11.40
N PRO A 93 11.21 -22.00 11.45
CA PRO A 93 10.43 -22.27 10.24
C PRO A 93 10.30 -21.00 9.39
N LEU A 94 10.45 -21.13 8.07
CA LEU A 94 10.50 -19.98 7.15
C LEU A 94 9.32 -19.01 7.35
N ASN A 95 8.10 -19.52 7.51
CA ASN A 95 6.92 -18.68 7.69
C ASN A 95 6.96 -17.86 8.97
N GLU A 96 7.51 -18.40 10.06
CA GLU A 96 7.68 -17.67 11.33
C GLU A 96 8.79 -16.63 11.20
N ALA A 97 9.88 -16.96 10.53
CA ALA A 97 10.98 -16.05 10.26
C ALA A 97 10.51 -14.86 9.41
N ILE A 98 9.74 -15.12 8.35
CA ILE A 98 9.10 -14.08 7.51
C ILE A 98 8.18 -13.18 8.36
N ALA A 99 7.31 -13.77 9.16
CA ALA A 99 6.38 -13.00 10.01
C ALA A 99 7.12 -12.08 11.00
N ARG A 100 8.26 -12.53 11.56
CA ARG A 100 9.10 -11.70 12.47
C ARG A 100 9.76 -10.55 11.73
N VAL A 101 10.36 -10.81 10.57
CA VAL A 101 11.01 -9.78 9.75
C VAL A 101 9.99 -8.73 9.32
N THR A 102 8.90 -9.16 8.70
CA THR A 102 7.87 -8.25 8.16
C THR A 102 7.19 -7.45 9.27
N LYS A 103 6.89 -8.07 10.41
CA LYS A 103 6.32 -7.35 11.55
C LYS A 103 7.26 -6.26 12.07
N LYS A 104 8.53 -6.60 12.32
CA LYS A 104 9.53 -5.66 12.84
C LYS A 104 9.73 -4.46 11.91
N THR A 105 9.86 -4.73 10.61
CA THR A 105 10.12 -3.67 9.62
C THR A 105 8.87 -2.82 9.36
N ALA A 106 7.66 -3.42 9.36
CA ALA A 106 6.42 -2.68 9.23
C ALA A 106 6.14 -1.79 10.46
N ASP A 107 6.35 -2.29 11.67
CA ASP A 107 6.18 -1.52 12.90
C ASP A 107 7.11 -0.30 12.92
N GLN A 108 8.39 -0.49 12.52
CA GLN A 108 9.34 0.61 12.40
C GLN A 108 8.90 1.62 11.33
N PHE A 109 8.48 1.16 10.16
CA PHE A 109 7.98 2.04 9.11
C PHE A 109 6.80 2.91 9.60
N HIS A 110 5.85 2.32 10.34
CA HIS A 110 4.74 3.09 10.91
C HIS A 110 5.21 4.12 11.96
N ALA A 111 6.20 3.76 12.78
CA ALA A 111 6.79 4.68 13.75
C ALA A 111 7.48 5.85 13.05
N ASP A 112 8.26 5.59 11.99
CA ASP A 112 8.95 6.59 11.20
C ASP A 112 7.97 7.56 10.51
N VAL A 113 6.92 7.02 9.88
CA VAL A 113 5.87 7.80 9.22
C VAL A 113 5.14 8.70 10.23
N LYS A 114 4.86 8.18 11.43
CA LYS A 114 4.27 8.97 12.52
C LYS A 114 5.21 10.08 13.00
N ALA A 115 6.50 9.79 13.14
CA ALA A 115 7.51 10.78 13.52
C ALA A 115 7.66 11.91 12.50
N LEU A 116 7.43 11.63 11.21
CA LEU A 116 7.36 12.62 10.13
C LEU A 116 6.08 13.48 10.17
N GLY A 117 5.17 13.23 11.10
CA GLY A 117 3.92 13.97 11.25
C GLY A 117 2.85 13.65 10.19
N CYS A 118 3.01 12.55 9.46
CA CYS A 118 2.01 12.13 8.49
C CYS A 118 0.75 11.62 9.19
N LEU A 119 -0.42 11.85 8.59
CA LEU A 119 -1.69 11.34 9.09
C LEU A 119 -1.77 9.83 8.96
N SER A 120 -2.53 9.23 9.86
CA SER A 120 -2.86 7.80 9.74
C SER A 120 -3.67 7.53 8.47
N TYR A 121 -3.36 6.44 7.81
CA TYR A 121 -4.07 5.92 6.64
C TYR A 121 -4.45 4.46 6.89
N ALA A 122 -5.41 3.95 6.14
CA ALA A 122 -5.72 2.54 6.20
C ALA A 122 -4.58 1.72 5.59
N SER A 123 -3.91 0.91 6.42
CA SER A 123 -2.89 -0.02 5.97
C SER A 123 -3.55 -1.32 5.52
N GLN A 124 -3.25 -1.76 4.31
CA GLN A 124 -3.73 -3.04 3.81
C GLN A 124 -2.58 -4.03 3.75
N LYS A 125 -2.65 -5.03 4.63
CA LYS A 125 -1.88 -6.27 4.51
C LYS A 125 -2.67 -7.18 3.58
N ASN A 126 -2.04 -7.66 2.53
CA ASN A 126 -2.63 -8.54 1.53
C ASN A 126 -3.89 -8.01 0.84
N CYS A 127 -3.93 -8.15 -0.47
CA CYS A 127 -4.97 -7.65 -1.36
C CYS A 127 -6.38 -8.25 -1.16
N GLU A 128 -6.64 -8.92 -0.04
CA GLU A 128 -7.83 -9.77 0.08
C GLU A 128 -9.14 -9.05 0.42
N ARG A 129 -9.15 -7.83 0.95
CA ARG A 129 -10.40 -7.07 1.15
C ARG A 129 -10.13 -5.57 1.18
N SER A 130 -10.02 -4.97 0.04
CA SER A 130 -9.95 -3.52 -0.09
C SER A 130 -11.35 -2.90 -0.13
N ALA A 131 -11.56 -1.85 0.67
CA ALA A 131 -12.72 -0.96 0.48
C ALA A 131 -12.73 -0.28 -0.90
N PHE A 132 -11.64 -0.43 -1.68
CA PHE A 132 -11.47 0.10 -3.02
C PHE A 132 -12.02 -0.80 -4.12
N TYR A 133 -12.17 -2.10 -3.86
CA TYR A 133 -12.63 -3.04 -4.87
C TYR A 133 -14.00 -3.58 -4.48
N PRO A 134 -14.98 -3.49 -5.36
CA PRO A 134 -16.25 -4.20 -5.16
C PRO A 134 -15.99 -5.70 -5.00
N ARG A 135 -16.81 -6.38 -4.22
CA ARG A 135 -16.69 -7.82 -4.01
C ARG A 135 -16.65 -8.54 -5.36
N GLY A 136 -15.55 -9.20 -5.66
CA GLY A 136 -15.36 -9.93 -6.92
C GLY A 136 -14.38 -9.28 -7.91
N ALA A 137 -13.88 -8.07 -7.69
CA ALA A 137 -12.84 -7.49 -8.51
C ALA A 137 -11.47 -8.08 -8.13
N LEU A 138 -10.71 -8.54 -9.11
CA LEU A 138 -9.34 -9.02 -8.92
C LEU A 138 -8.42 -7.84 -8.58
N CYS A 139 -7.59 -7.99 -7.55
CA CYS A 139 -6.53 -7.04 -7.26
C CYS A 139 -5.53 -7.00 -8.44
N PRO A 140 -5.24 -5.84 -9.03
CA PRO A 140 -4.36 -5.75 -10.19
C PRO A 140 -2.88 -6.00 -9.88
N VAL A 141 -2.50 -6.20 -8.64
CA VAL A 141 -1.11 -6.45 -8.24
C VAL A 141 -0.99 -7.86 -7.66
N GLY A 142 -0.59 -8.81 -8.51
CA GLY A 142 0.09 -10.04 -8.15
C GLY A 142 -0.53 -10.90 -7.05
N ALA A 143 -1.79 -11.33 -7.20
CA ALA A 143 -2.26 -12.47 -6.43
C ALA A 143 -1.51 -13.72 -6.92
N SER A 144 -0.45 -14.12 -6.23
CA SER A 144 0.14 -15.43 -6.40
C SER A 144 -0.93 -16.46 -6.02
N ARG A 145 -1.55 -17.05 -7.03
CA ARG A 145 -2.37 -18.24 -6.83
C ARG A 145 -1.46 -19.31 -6.23
N GLY A 146 -1.80 -19.76 -5.02
CA GLY A 146 -1.20 -20.95 -4.46
C GLY A 146 -1.30 -22.06 -5.50
N HIS A 147 -0.15 -22.61 -5.90
CA HIS A 147 -0.11 -23.82 -6.68
C HIS A 147 -0.70 -24.94 -5.82
N HIS A 148 -1.93 -25.30 -6.10
CA HIS A 148 -2.43 -26.61 -5.75
C HIS A 148 -1.52 -27.60 -6.48
N ALA A 149 -0.68 -28.28 -5.73
CA ALA A 149 0.01 -29.46 -6.20
C ALA A 149 -1.06 -30.52 -6.51
N SER A 150 -1.41 -30.65 -7.79
CA SER A 150 -2.15 -31.82 -8.25
C SER A 150 -1.21 -33.02 -8.18
N SER A 151 -1.51 -33.91 -7.27
CA SER A 151 -0.95 -35.25 -7.19
C SER A 151 -1.16 -35.98 -8.52
N PHE A 152 -0.10 -36.11 -9.28
CA PHE A 152 -0.05 -37.01 -10.42
C PHE A 152 0.26 -38.42 -9.88
N SER A 153 -0.73 -39.29 -9.86
CA SER A 153 -0.53 -40.73 -9.66
C SER A 153 -0.22 -41.38 -11.01
N PRO A 154 0.86 -42.12 -11.17
CA PRO A 154 1.08 -42.92 -12.36
C PRO A 154 0.29 -44.22 -12.20
N SER A 155 -0.67 -44.44 -13.05
CA SER A 155 -1.27 -45.77 -13.26
C SER A 155 -0.43 -46.59 -14.22
N SER A 156 -0.23 -47.80 -13.84
CA SER A 156 0.41 -48.97 -14.43
C SER A 156 0.23 -49.15 -15.93
#